data_3d7026bba6139ca53483a3596c5a6023
#
_entry.id   3d7026bba6139ca53483a3596c5a6023
#
_cell.length_a   1.000
_cell.length_b   1.000
_cell.length_c   1.000
_cell.angle_alpha   90.00
_cell.angle_beta   90.00
_cell.angle_gamma   90.00
#
_symmetry.space_group_name_H-M   'P 1'
#
loop_
_entity.id
_entity.type
_entity.pdbx_description
1 polymer ?
#
loop_
_entity_poly.entity_id
_entity_poly.type
_entity_poly.pdbx_seq_one_letter_code
_entity_poly.pdbx_strand_id
1 'polypeptide(L)'
;VCGISQVGGIVGLNEVSGRVEKCTMKGYIRGSKVLGGIVGENSGVLYDCVNKANVNTVLATETLSLDDITIPRLTSDEGGLNGSDIGGIVGSSSGVIRLCRNEGNVGYQHTGYNIGGVAGSSSGFMADCVNYGDVYARKEGGGVLGQMEPNNILVYDEDTLQKLEKELQTAQGILNRAAYDAGNANSSIQAGLVQVQGSMNDLLSAIDYLLTVIRDNTSIPDPNPDWKPGDDIDIPDINIGDMDAIWAAAGTVGSCMSDLVWQISSVSQSAAEDGGQVIADLKSLTSQMSRVVDVMSGREENENIVEDVSGENVETDSAGKMRNCINYGTVNADINAGGIVGALSWENDLDPEDDLTVQGDSSLNFTFRTRALVYQCQNRGT
;
A
#
# COMPACT_ATOMS: atom_id res chain seq x y z
N VAL A 1 -13.68 23.11 -12.74
CA VAL A 1 -13.30 21.79 -13.29
C VAL A 1 -14.33 20.79 -12.82
N CYS A 2 -14.74 19.87 -13.72
CA CYS A 2 -15.70 18.81 -13.39
C CYS A 2 -15.20 17.49 -13.95
N GLY A 3 -15.40 16.39 -13.22
CA GLY A 3 -15.04 15.03 -13.62
C GLY A 3 -15.70 14.00 -12.69
N ILE A 4 -15.44 12.73 -12.90
CA ILE A 4 -15.99 11.66 -12.06
C ILE A 4 -14.96 11.28 -10.98
N SER A 5 -13.74 10.98 -11.36
CA SER A 5 -12.66 10.54 -10.46
C SER A 5 -11.33 11.19 -10.82
N GLN A 6 -10.43 11.29 -9.87
CA GLN A 6 -9.10 11.89 -9.99
C GLN A 6 -9.17 13.32 -10.56
N VAL A 7 -9.99 14.16 -9.94
CA VAL A 7 -10.28 15.51 -10.43
C VAL A 7 -9.46 16.53 -9.63
N GLY A 8 -8.51 17.16 -10.28
CA GLY A 8 -7.74 18.27 -9.75
C GLY A 8 -7.98 19.58 -10.48
N GLY A 9 -7.89 20.69 -9.78
CA GLY A 9 -8.01 22.02 -10.40
C GLY A 9 -6.87 22.34 -11.36
N ILE A 10 -5.71 21.74 -11.15
CA ILE A 10 -4.49 21.90 -11.94
C ILE A 10 -4.08 20.57 -12.60
N VAL A 11 -4.01 19.49 -11.82
CA VAL A 11 -3.55 18.16 -12.26
C VAL A 11 -4.52 17.10 -11.78
N GLY A 12 -4.94 16.15 -12.63
CA GLY A 12 -5.78 15.02 -12.23
C GLY A 12 -4.98 13.98 -11.44
N LEU A 13 -3.86 13.54 -12.01
CA LEU A 13 -2.96 12.54 -11.44
C LEU A 13 -1.51 13.04 -11.49
N ASN A 14 -0.83 13.07 -10.35
CA ASN A 14 0.58 13.42 -10.20
C ASN A 14 1.35 12.18 -9.74
N GLU A 15 2.07 11.55 -10.66
CA GLU A 15 2.85 10.34 -10.44
C GLU A 15 4.10 10.59 -9.60
N VAL A 16 4.79 9.52 -9.17
CA VAL A 16 5.96 9.55 -8.26
C VAL A 16 7.06 10.56 -8.67
N SER A 17 7.35 10.67 -9.97
CA SER A 17 8.32 11.65 -10.50
C SER A 17 7.71 13.04 -10.72
N GLY A 18 6.41 13.20 -10.50
CA GLY A 18 5.69 14.45 -10.75
C GLY A 18 5.86 15.47 -9.65
N ARG A 19 5.89 16.75 -10.05
CA ARG A 19 6.08 17.86 -9.12
C ARG A 19 5.14 19.01 -9.46
N VAL A 20 4.30 19.42 -8.50
CA VAL A 20 3.36 20.54 -8.65
C VAL A 20 3.71 21.59 -7.60
N GLU A 21 4.19 22.76 -8.05
CA GLU A 21 4.72 23.78 -7.15
C GLU A 21 4.16 25.16 -7.43
N LYS A 22 3.97 25.93 -6.36
CA LYS A 22 3.61 27.35 -6.40
C LYS A 22 2.39 27.64 -7.29
N CYS A 23 1.48 26.66 -7.38
CA CYS A 23 0.27 26.76 -8.17
C CYS A 23 -0.87 27.37 -7.35
N THR A 24 -1.70 28.15 -8.00
CA THR A 24 -2.90 28.72 -7.39
C THR A 24 -4.14 28.36 -8.18
N MET A 25 -5.13 27.76 -7.53
CA MET A 25 -6.44 27.47 -8.12
C MET A 25 -7.51 28.42 -7.58
N LYS A 26 -8.41 28.87 -8.44
CA LYS A 26 -9.61 29.64 -8.09
C LYS A 26 -10.81 29.12 -8.87
N GLY A 27 -11.99 29.24 -8.30
CA GLY A 27 -13.23 28.84 -8.95
C GLY A 27 -13.92 27.69 -8.25
N TYR A 28 -14.23 26.61 -8.95
CA TYR A 28 -15.02 25.52 -8.43
C TYR A 28 -14.59 24.16 -8.97
N ILE A 29 -14.48 23.17 -8.08
CA ILE A 29 -14.15 21.78 -8.42
C ILE A 29 -15.37 20.92 -8.09
N ARG A 30 -15.69 19.98 -8.97
CA ARG A 30 -16.83 19.08 -8.80
C ARG A 30 -16.52 17.70 -9.31
N GLY A 31 -16.94 16.67 -8.59
CA GLY A 31 -16.79 15.27 -8.98
C GLY A 31 -17.29 14.32 -7.88
N SER A 32 -17.01 13.03 -8.06
CA SER A 32 -17.48 11.99 -7.14
C SER A 32 -16.37 11.44 -6.25
N LYS A 33 -15.21 11.08 -6.81
CA LYS A 33 -14.13 10.41 -6.08
C LYS A 33 -12.78 11.07 -6.34
N VAL A 34 -11.93 11.10 -5.34
CA VAL A 34 -10.55 11.57 -5.40
C VAL A 34 -10.46 12.98 -5.99
N LEU A 35 -11.01 13.96 -5.23
CA LEU A 35 -11.09 15.34 -5.66
C LEU A 35 -10.16 16.24 -4.86
N GLY A 36 -9.36 17.02 -5.55
CA GLY A 36 -8.52 18.04 -4.94
C GLY A 36 -8.63 19.41 -5.59
N GLY A 37 -8.51 20.46 -4.78
CA GLY A 37 -8.46 21.82 -5.30
C GLY A 37 -7.30 22.07 -6.25
N ILE A 38 -6.18 21.39 -6.06
CA ILE A 38 -4.98 21.47 -6.90
C ILE A 38 -4.79 20.16 -7.67
N VAL A 39 -4.70 19.02 -6.98
CA VAL A 39 -4.43 17.71 -7.57
C VAL A 39 -5.51 16.72 -7.13
N GLY A 40 -5.99 15.86 -8.04
CA GLY A 40 -6.89 14.77 -7.69
C GLY A 40 -6.15 13.74 -6.84
N GLU A 41 -5.20 13.05 -7.42
CA GLU A 41 -4.37 12.02 -6.79
C GLU A 41 -2.88 12.36 -6.90
N ASN A 42 -2.14 12.15 -5.81
CA ASN A 42 -0.73 12.53 -5.72
C ASN A 42 0.13 11.40 -5.16
N SER A 43 1.05 10.89 -5.98
CA SER A 43 2.16 10.04 -5.54
C SER A 43 3.51 10.78 -5.58
N GLY A 44 3.55 11.97 -6.19
CA GLY A 44 4.74 12.82 -6.29
C GLY A 44 4.79 13.92 -5.22
N VAL A 45 5.16 15.13 -5.62
CA VAL A 45 5.37 16.25 -4.72
C VAL A 45 4.40 17.41 -4.98
N LEU A 46 3.74 17.86 -3.94
CA LEU A 46 2.97 19.12 -3.88
C LEU A 46 3.66 20.10 -2.95
N TYR A 47 4.05 21.27 -3.47
CA TYR A 47 4.80 22.26 -2.72
C TYR A 47 4.30 23.67 -2.94
N ASP A 48 4.07 24.41 -1.83
CA ASP A 48 3.71 25.85 -1.82
C ASP A 48 2.52 26.17 -2.75
N CYS A 49 1.50 25.31 -2.75
CA CYS A 49 0.29 25.49 -3.56
C CYS A 49 -0.85 26.11 -2.75
N VAL A 50 -1.68 26.92 -3.42
CA VAL A 50 -2.79 27.63 -2.77
C VAL A 50 -4.10 27.32 -3.48
N ASN A 51 -5.04 26.71 -2.79
CA ASN A 51 -6.40 26.57 -3.27
C ASN A 51 -7.29 27.69 -2.73
N LYS A 52 -8.00 28.37 -3.62
CA LYS A 52 -9.05 29.36 -3.33
C LYS A 52 -10.39 28.95 -3.96
N ALA A 53 -10.44 27.77 -4.55
CA ALA A 53 -11.64 27.22 -5.11
C ALA A 53 -12.43 26.45 -4.05
N ASN A 54 -13.74 26.47 -4.16
CA ASN A 54 -14.59 25.56 -3.40
C ASN A 54 -14.58 24.17 -4.05
N VAL A 55 -14.45 23.15 -3.24
CA VAL A 55 -14.41 21.75 -3.69
C VAL A 55 -15.69 21.05 -3.24
N ASN A 56 -16.51 20.68 -4.20
CA ASN A 56 -17.73 19.90 -4.01
C ASN A 56 -18.71 20.45 -2.95
N THR A 57 -18.86 21.79 -2.87
CA THR A 57 -19.68 22.44 -1.83
C THR A 57 -21.18 22.54 -2.14
N VAL A 58 -21.65 22.05 -3.27
CA VAL A 58 -23.06 22.10 -3.69
C VAL A 58 -23.50 20.73 -4.14
N LEU A 59 -24.60 20.26 -3.58
CA LEU A 59 -25.31 19.08 -4.05
C LEU A 59 -25.56 19.18 -5.56
N ALA A 60 -25.25 18.10 -6.28
CA ALA A 60 -25.76 17.97 -7.64
C ALA A 60 -27.28 17.87 -7.55
N THR A 61 -27.99 18.90 -7.96
CA THR A 61 -29.43 18.82 -8.15
C THR A 61 -29.70 18.01 -9.43
N GLU A 62 -29.49 16.72 -9.37
CA GLU A 62 -30.16 15.82 -10.28
C GLU A 62 -31.58 15.63 -9.70
N THR A 63 -32.57 16.09 -10.42
CA THR A 63 -33.96 15.68 -10.17
C THR A 63 -34.03 14.20 -10.52
N LEU A 64 -33.82 13.34 -9.52
CA LEU A 64 -34.08 11.92 -9.66
C LEU A 64 -35.59 11.76 -9.90
N SER A 65 -35.97 11.43 -11.12
CA SER A 65 -37.30 10.94 -11.39
C SER A 65 -37.42 9.51 -10.82
N LEU A 66 -38.61 9.13 -10.33
CA LEU A 66 -38.84 7.77 -9.82
C LEU A 66 -38.54 6.68 -10.89
N ASP A 67 -38.57 7.05 -12.15
CA ASP A 67 -38.25 6.17 -13.30
C ASP A 67 -36.74 5.92 -13.48
N ASP A 68 -35.86 6.74 -12.85
CA ASP A 68 -34.40 6.61 -12.90
C ASP A 68 -33.84 5.74 -11.77
N ILE A 69 -34.69 5.31 -10.82
CA ILE A 69 -34.29 4.47 -9.68
C ILE A 69 -34.23 3.01 -10.13
N THR A 70 -33.08 2.57 -10.60
CA THR A 70 -32.81 1.15 -10.86
C THR A 70 -31.91 0.58 -9.75
N ILE A 71 -32.07 -0.73 -9.43
CA ILE A 71 -31.25 -1.41 -8.41
C ILE A 71 -29.74 -1.24 -8.69
N PRO A 72 -29.25 -1.35 -9.92
CA PRO A 72 -27.83 -1.05 -10.23
C PRO A 72 -27.40 0.38 -9.90
N ARG A 73 -28.31 1.36 -9.98
CA ARG A 73 -28.00 2.77 -9.68
C ARG A 73 -28.01 3.04 -8.16
N LEU A 74 -28.72 2.23 -7.39
CA LEU A 74 -28.69 2.27 -5.91
C LEU A 74 -27.46 1.56 -5.33
N THR A 75 -26.88 0.62 -6.09
CA THR A 75 -25.73 -0.19 -5.68
C THR A 75 -24.45 0.19 -6.42
N SER A 76 -24.55 1.01 -7.49
CA SER A 76 -23.36 1.52 -8.20
C SER A 76 -22.91 2.84 -7.57
N ASP A 77 -21.63 2.99 -7.36
CA ASP A 77 -20.94 4.21 -6.92
C ASP A 77 -21.11 5.42 -7.87
N GLU A 78 -21.89 5.28 -8.94
CA GLU A 78 -22.10 6.32 -9.96
C GLU A 78 -23.10 7.41 -9.58
N GLY A 79 -23.79 7.25 -8.47
CA GLY A 79 -24.86 8.18 -8.06
C GLY A 79 -24.44 9.16 -6.96
N GLY A 80 -23.64 10.16 -7.24
CA GLY A 80 -23.54 11.49 -6.58
C GLY A 80 -23.75 11.67 -5.06
N LEU A 81 -24.10 10.65 -4.30
CA LEU A 81 -24.38 10.70 -2.86
C LEU A 81 -23.20 10.23 -1.98
N ASN A 82 -22.23 9.53 -2.56
CA ASN A 82 -21.08 8.99 -1.83
C ASN A 82 -19.78 9.56 -2.40
N GLY A 83 -19.54 10.86 -2.22
CA GLY A 83 -18.24 11.43 -2.52
C GLY A 83 -17.17 10.85 -1.57
N SER A 84 -16.00 10.47 -2.08
CA SER A 84 -14.89 10.00 -1.26
C SER A 84 -13.59 10.71 -1.61
N ASP A 85 -12.70 10.78 -0.64
CA ASP A 85 -11.35 11.34 -0.79
C ASP A 85 -11.37 12.75 -1.37
N ILE A 86 -11.98 13.66 -0.63
CA ILE A 86 -12.13 15.06 -1.07
C ILE A 86 -11.28 15.96 -0.20
N GLY A 87 -10.34 16.66 -0.82
CA GLY A 87 -9.47 17.60 -0.13
C GLY A 87 -9.42 18.98 -0.77
N GLY A 88 -9.14 19.99 0.04
CA GLY A 88 -8.96 21.35 -0.44
C GLY A 88 -7.74 21.52 -1.34
N ILE A 89 -6.72 20.72 -1.17
CA ILE A 89 -5.50 20.68 -2.01
C ILE A 89 -5.49 19.41 -2.85
N VAL A 90 -5.63 18.24 -2.23
CA VAL A 90 -5.51 16.93 -2.91
C VAL A 90 -6.59 15.99 -2.43
N GLY A 91 -7.12 15.14 -3.32
CA GLY A 91 -8.08 14.11 -2.96
C GLY A 91 -7.43 13.00 -2.14
N SER A 92 -6.51 12.27 -2.73
CA SER A 92 -5.71 11.21 -2.09
C SER A 92 -4.22 11.43 -2.33
N SER A 93 -3.38 11.10 -1.34
CA SER A 93 -1.93 11.27 -1.48
C SER A 93 -1.14 10.18 -0.76
N SER A 94 -0.33 9.48 -1.53
CA SER A 94 0.75 8.66 -1.04
C SER A 94 2.12 9.37 -1.07
N GLY A 95 2.20 10.52 -1.74
CA GLY A 95 3.40 11.34 -1.90
C GLY A 95 3.61 12.39 -0.80
N VAL A 96 4.26 13.49 -1.18
CA VAL A 96 4.64 14.59 -0.26
C VAL A 96 3.76 15.80 -0.48
N ILE A 97 3.25 16.37 0.61
CA ILE A 97 2.49 17.64 0.62
C ILE A 97 3.15 18.60 1.62
N ARG A 98 3.70 19.71 1.13
CA ARG A 98 4.35 20.69 2.00
C ARG A 98 3.95 22.13 1.70
N LEU A 99 3.86 22.95 2.75
CA LEU A 99 3.59 24.40 2.69
C LEU A 99 2.34 24.76 1.88
N CYS A 100 1.40 23.80 1.71
CA CYS A 100 0.18 24.04 0.97
C CYS A 100 -0.89 24.71 1.83
N ARG A 101 -1.71 25.54 1.18
CA ARG A 101 -2.75 26.32 1.86
C ARG A 101 -4.09 26.20 1.17
N ASN A 102 -5.11 25.79 1.92
CA ASN A 102 -6.49 25.83 1.47
C ASN A 102 -7.23 27.06 2.03
N GLU A 103 -7.86 27.84 1.17
CA GLU A 103 -8.73 28.99 1.51
C GLU A 103 -10.18 28.74 1.05
N GLY A 104 -10.47 27.66 0.32
CA GLY A 104 -11.80 27.30 -0.16
C GLY A 104 -12.50 26.33 0.77
N ASN A 105 -13.84 26.33 0.74
CA ASN A 105 -14.62 25.35 1.49
C ASN A 105 -14.61 23.97 0.79
N VAL A 106 -14.70 22.91 1.58
CA VAL A 106 -14.64 21.53 1.13
C VAL A 106 -15.88 20.77 1.61
N GLY A 107 -16.53 20.09 0.65
CA GLY A 107 -17.73 19.32 0.93
C GLY A 107 -18.97 20.15 1.16
N TYR A 108 -20.09 19.49 1.35
CA TYR A 108 -21.38 20.02 1.78
C TYR A 108 -21.92 19.15 2.92
N GLN A 109 -22.94 19.60 3.60
CA GLN A 109 -23.51 18.87 4.73
C GLN A 109 -23.86 17.43 4.34
N HIS A 110 -23.36 16.46 5.12
CA HIS A 110 -23.47 15.00 4.87
C HIS A 110 -22.76 14.52 3.58
N THR A 111 -21.76 15.24 3.09
CA THR A 111 -20.90 14.76 2.00
C THR A 111 -20.13 13.52 2.46
N GLY A 112 -20.17 12.46 1.70
CA GLY A 112 -19.39 11.24 1.71
C GLY A 112 -18.43 10.94 2.87
N TYR A 113 -17.27 10.41 2.57
CA TYR A 113 -16.24 10.04 3.56
C TYR A 113 -14.83 10.48 3.12
N ASN A 114 -13.89 10.52 4.06
CA ASN A 114 -12.52 10.99 3.85
C ASN A 114 -12.49 12.44 3.31
N ILE A 115 -13.04 13.36 4.07
CA ILE A 115 -13.11 14.77 3.66
C ILE A 115 -12.16 15.60 4.51
N GLY A 116 -11.20 16.27 3.90
CA GLY A 116 -10.21 17.07 4.60
C GLY A 116 -10.00 18.46 4.02
N GLY A 117 -9.63 19.41 4.89
CA GLY A 117 -9.37 20.78 4.45
C GLY A 117 -8.14 20.89 3.53
N VAL A 118 -7.17 19.98 3.66
CA VAL A 118 -5.99 19.90 2.79
C VAL A 118 -6.07 18.62 1.94
N ALA A 119 -6.19 17.45 2.55
CA ALA A 119 -6.26 16.18 1.84
C ALA A 119 -7.48 15.37 2.31
N GLY A 120 -8.10 14.61 1.39
CA GLY A 120 -9.14 13.64 1.73
C GLY A 120 -8.55 12.45 2.47
N SER A 121 -7.65 11.72 1.84
CA SER A 121 -6.88 10.62 2.43
C SER A 121 -5.38 10.80 2.21
N SER A 122 -4.55 10.22 3.09
CA SER A 122 -3.09 10.23 2.90
C SER A 122 -2.39 9.14 3.70
N SER A 123 -1.54 8.37 3.02
CA SER A 123 -0.52 7.47 3.59
C SER A 123 0.90 8.04 3.46
N GLY A 124 1.05 9.16 2.73
CA GLY A 124 2.33 9.82 2.46
C GLY A 124 2.82 10.70 3.60
N PHE A 125 3.57 11.75 3.24
CA PHE A 125 4.10 12.75 4.16
C PHE A 125 3.43 14.11 3.96
N MET A 126 2.96 14.73 5.06
CA MET A 126 2.37 16.06 5.04
C MET A 126 3.01 16.97 6.09
N ALA A 127 3.44 18.17 5.69
CA ALA A 127 4.01 19.13 6.64
C ALA A 127 3.68 20.59 6.32
N ASP A 128 3.59 21.39 7.39
CA ASP A 128 3.49 22.86 7.33
C ASP A 128 2.31 23.34 6.49
N CYS A 129 1.23 22.58 6.44
CA CYS A 129 0.02 22.90 5.67
C CYS A 129 -1.02 23.60 6.53
N VAL A 130 -1.82 24.45 5.89
CA VAL A 130 -2.82 25.27 6.60
C VAL A 130 -4.17 25.22 5.90
N ASN A 131 -5.22 24.97 6.67
CA ASN A 131 -6.60 25.10 6.21
C ASN A 131 -7.28 26.31 6.82
N TYR A 132 -7.93 27.13 5.98
CA TYR A 132 -8.81 28.23 6.37
C TYR A 132 -10.27 27.98 5.98
N GLY A 133 -10.53 27.04 5.08
CA GLY A 133 -11.88 26.73 4.61
C GLY A 133 -12.66 25.85 5.58
N ASP A 134 -13.97 25.95 5.55
CA ASP A 134 -14.85 25.07 6.28
C ASP A 134 -14.92 23.68 5.61
N VAL A 135 -14.99 22.64 6.43
CA VAL A 135 -15.04 21.23 6.01
C VAL A 135 -16.36 20.62 6.43
N TYR A 136 -17.07 20.03 5.48
CA TYR A 136 -18.33 19.33 5.71
C TYR A 136 -18.23 17.90 5.22
N ALA A 137 -18.58 16.94 6.08
CA ALA A 137 -18.48 15.52 5.77
C ALA A 137 -19.65 14.75 6.39
N ARG A 138 -19.89 13.55 5.90
CA ARG A 138 -20.70 12.54 6.59
C ARG A 138 -19.82 11.71 7.53
N LYS A 139 -18.64 11.28 7.08
CA LYS A 139 -17.76 10.40 7.84
C LYS A 139 -16.28 10.75 7.57
N GLU A 140 -15.41 10.55 8.55
CA GLU A 140 -13.99 10.90 8.50
C GLU A 140 -13.76 12.36 8.02
N GLY A 141 -14.36 13.32 8.73
CA GLY A 141 -14.18 14.74 8.47
C GLY A 141 -13.03 15.33 9.28
N GLY A 142 -12.01 15.86 8.62
CA GLY A 142 -10.86 16.46 9.29
C GLY A 142 -10.54 17.88 8.83
N GLY A 143 -10.16 18.76 9.76
CA GLY A 143 -9.81 20.14 9.43
C GLY A 143 -8.61 20.26 8.50
N VAL A 144 -7.72 19.28 8.50
CA VAL A 144 -6.59 19.17 7.58
C VAL A 144 -6.71 17.91 6.72
N LEU A 145 -6.93 16.77 7.34
CA LEU A 145 -6.92 15.46 6.68
C LEU A 145 -8.15 14.66 7.11
N GLY A 146 -8.91 14.16 6.15
CA GLY A 146 -10.07 13.31 6.41
C GLY A 146 -9.63 11.99 7.05
N GLN A 147 -8.82 11.20 6.37
CA GLN A 147 -8.27 9.94 6.86
C GLN A 147 -6.76 9.90 6.69
N MET A 148 -6.07 9.50 7.73
CA MET A 148 -4.67 9.15 7.68
C MET A 148 -4.55 7.62 7.71
N GLU A 149 -4.10 7.07 6.61
CA GLU A 149 -3.79 5.67 6.48
C GLU A 149 -2.38 5.38 7.01
N PRO A 150 -2.19 4.28 7.74
CA PRO A 150 -0.85 3.86 8.11
C PRO A 150 0.00 3.58 6.86
N ASN A 151 1.19 4.16 6.81
CA ASN A 151 2.18 3.77 5.82
C ASN A 151 2.81 2.44 6.23
N ASN A 152 2.80 1.46 5.34
CA ASN A 152 3.33 0.13 5.57
C ASN A 152 4.64 -0.04 4.83
N ILE A 153 5.67 -0.36 5.58
CA ILE A 153 6.99 -0.68 5.05
C ILE A 153 7.23 -2.16 5.28
N LEU A 154 7.42 -2.90 4.21
CA LEU A 154 7.88 -4.28 4.28
C LEU A 154 9.34 -4.29 4.73
N VAL A 155 9.61 -4.91 5.87
CA VAL A 155 10.98 -5.12 6.34
C VAL A 155 11.37 -6.56 6.10
N TYR A 156 12.49 -6.73 5.39
CA TYR A 156 13.13 -8.01 5.21
C TYR A 156 14.37 -8.07 6.09
N ASP A 157 14.44 -9.09 6.95
CA ASP A 157 15.66 -9.36 7.71
C ASP A 157 16.71 -9.99 6.78
N GLU A 158 17.88 -9.37 6.71
CA GLU A 158 19.02 -9.84 5.91
C GLU A 158 19.46 -11.25 6.31
N ASP A 159 19.33 -11.58 7.60
CA ASP A 159 19.60 -12.92 8.15
C ASP A 159 18.61 -13.97 7.63
N THR A 160 17.34 -13.62 7.48
CA THR A 160 16.29 -14.51 6.94
C THR A 160 16.57 -14.85 5.48
N LEU A 161 16.99 -13.87 4.67
CA LEU A 161 17.38 -14.09 3.28
C LEU A 161 18.60 -15.01 3.16
N GLN A 162 19.62 -14.83 3.99
CA GLN A 162 20.79 -15.68 4.02
C GLN A 162 20.45 -17.11 4.46
N LYS A 163 19.57 -17.26 5.45
CA LYS A 163 19.05 -18.57 5.88
C LYS A 163 18.30 -19.25 4.73
N LEU A 164 17.41 -18.52 4.05
CA LEU A 164 16.64 -19.03 2.91
C LEU A 164 17.56 -19.50 1.78
N GLU A 165 18.55 -18.71 1.40
CA GLU A 165 19.54 -19.07 0.38
C GLU A 165 20.28 -20.35 0.75
N LYS A 166 20.71 -20.48 2.00
CA LYS A 166 21.41 -21.67 2.51
C LYS A 166 20.53 -22.92 2.48
N GLU A 167 19.27 -22.80 2.89
CA GLU A 167 18.33 -23.94 2.88
C GLU A 167 18.02 -24.39 1.43
N LEU A 168 17.89 -23.44 0.50
CA LEU A 168 17.71 -23.72 -0.93
C LEU A 168 18.94 -24.36 -1.57
N GLN A 169 20.14 -23.89 -1.25
CA GLN A 169 21.40 -24.53 -1.71
C GLN A 169 21.50 -25.96 -1.19
N THR A 170 21.07 -26.22 0.03
CA THR A 170 21.02 -27.55 0.61
C THR A 170 20.01 -28.45 -0.14
N ALA A 171 18.82 -27.92 -0.45
CA ALA A 171 17.82 -28.63 -1.24
C ALA A 171 18.34 -29.00 -2.63
N GLN A 172 19.01 -28.08 -3.30
CA GLN A 172 19.65 -28.30 -4.60
C GLN A 172 20.71 -29.41 -4.52
N GLY A 173 21.51 -29.43 -3.46
CA GLY A 173 22.50 -30.48 -3.21
C GLY A 173 21.89 -31.86 -3.04
N ILE A 174 20.75 -31.96 -2.36
CA ILE A 174 19.99 -33.20 -2.19
C ILE A 174 19.41 -33.67 -3.54
N LEU A 175 18.83 -32.75 -4.32
CA LEU A 175 18.28 -33.04 -5.64
C LEU A 175 19.34 -33.53 -6.61
N ASN A 176 20.52 -32.94 -6.61
CA ASN A 176 21.64 -33.37 -7.44
C ASN A 176 22.12 -34.80 -7.08
N ARG A 177 22.09 -35.16 -5.79
CA ARG A 177 22.37 -36.55 -5.35
C ARG A 177 21.29 -37.52 -5.82
N ALA A 178 20.03 -37.16 -5.63
CA ALA A 178 18.90 -37.98 -6.10
C ALA A 178 19.00 -38.24 -7.62
N ALA A 179 19.35 -37.21 -8.41
CA ALA A 179 19.57 -37.35 -9.85
C ALA A 179 20.74 -38.26 -10.19
N TYR A 180 21.84 -38.19 -9.43
CA TYR A 180 22.98 -39.08 -9.60
C TYR A 180 22.62 -40.54 -9.25
N ASP A 181 21.96 -40.76 -8.13
CA ASP A 181 21.54 -42.12 -7.67
C ASP A 181 20.46 -42.74 -8.56
N ALA A 182 19.68 -41.90 -9.26
CA ALA A 182 18.73 -42.31 -10.27
C ALA A 182 19.39 -42.75 -11.60
N GLY A 183 20.67 -42.58 -11.77
CA GLY A 183 21.37 -42.91 -13.01
C GLY A 183 21.21 -44.38 -13.45
N ASN A 184 20.90 -45.29 -12.51
CA ASN A 184 20.58 -46.69 -12.77
C ASN A 184 19.10 -47.05 -12.51
N ALA A 185 18.25 -46.06 -12.21
CA ALA A 185 16.82 -46.24 -11.98
C ALA A 185 16.04 -46.36 -13.30
N ASN A 186 14.77 -46.72 -13.21
CA ASN A 186 13.94 -46.82 -14.40
C ASN A 186 13.69 -45.42 -15.03
N SER A 187 13.32 -45.41 -16.30
CA SER A 187 13.13 -44.17 -17.07
C SER A 187 12.06 -43.23 -16.53
N SER A 188 11.06 -43.74 -15.81
CA SER A 188 10.00 -42.94 -15.21
C SER A 188 10.53 -42.14 -14.04
N ILE A 189 11.38 -42.69 -13.18
CA ILE A 189 12.03 -41.99 -12.06
C ILE A 189 12.97 -40.92 -12.60
N GLN A 190 13.77 -41.24 -13.63
CA GLN A 190 14.65 -40.27 -14.26
C GLN A 190 13.87 -39.07 -14.85
N ALA A 191 12.77 -39.35 -15.57
CA ALA A 191 11.92 -38.33 -16.15
C ALA A 191 11.26 -37.44 -15.05
N GLY A 192 10.81 -38.07 -13.96
CA GLY A 192 10.23 -37.35 -12.83
C GLY A 192 11.24 -36.42 -12.12
N LEU A 193 12.48 -36.90 -11.93
CA LEU A 193 13.54 -36.06 -11.35
C LEU A 193 13.91 -34.86 -12.22
N VAL A 194 13.85 -34.99 -13.55
CA VAL A 194 14.02 -33.83 -14.46
C VAL A 194 12.91 -32.82 -14.26
N GLN A 195 11.66 -33.26 -14.01
CA GLN A 195 10.55 -32.35 -13.70
C GLN A 195 10.76 -31.64 -12.34
N VAL A 196 11.15 -32.39 -11.29
CA VAL A 196 11.49 -31.81 -9.97
C VAL A 196 12.60 -30.77 -10.12
N GLN A 197 13.61 -31.04 -10.95
CA GLN A 197 14.69 -30.09 -11.21
C GLN A 197 14.20 -28.84 -11.95
N GLY A 198 13.26 -28.98 -12.89
CA GLY A 198 12.59 -27.86 -13.53
C GLY A 198 11.85 -27.00 -12.53
N SER A 199 10.97 -27.59 -11.73
CA SER A 199 10.21 -26.86 -10.70
C SER A 199 11.10 -26.21 -9.63
N MET A 200 12.24 -26.81 -9.28
CA MET A 200 13.23 -26.19 -8.39
C MET A 200 13.86 -24.93 -9.02
N ASN A 201 14.19 -24.99 -10.30
CA ASN A 201 14.73 -23.82 -11.00
C ASN A 201 13.69 -22.70 -11.14
N ASP A 202 12.42 -23.05 -11.36
CA ASP A 202 11.32 -22.09 -11.41
C ASP A 202 11.14 -21.41 -10.05
N LEU A 203 11.19 -22.17 -8.95
CA LEU A 203 11.15 -21.63 -7.59
C LEU A 203 12.31 -20.68 -7.31
N LEU A 204 13.54 -21.07 -7.65
CA LEU A 204 14.72 -20.22 -7.47
C LEU A 204 14.60 -18.90 -8.25
N SER A 205 14.10 -18.99 -9.48
CA SER A 205 13.86 -17.80 -10.32
C SER A 205 12.77 -16.90 -9.74
N ALA A 206 11.70 -17.49 -9.20
CA ALA A 206 10.63 -16.74 -8.56
C ALA A 206 11.11 -16.01 -7.28
N ILE A 207 11.96 -16.66 -6.48
CA ILE A 207 12.56 -16.06 -5.29
C ILE A 207 13.53 -14.93 -5.68
N ASP A 208 14.38 -15.12 -6.68
CA ASP A 208 15.29 -14.07 -7.15
C ASP A 208 14.51 -12.85 -7.69
N TYR A 209 13.40 -13.10 -8.38
CA TYR A 209 12.49 -12.05 -8.81
C TYR A 209 11.86 -11.32 -7.62
N LEU A 210 11.33 -12.04 -6.62
CA LEU A 210 10.77 -11.45 -5.41
C LEU A 210 11.80 -10.57 -4.68
N LEU A 211 13.03 -11.05 -4.52
CA LEU A 211 14.13 -10.30 -3.91
C LEU A 211 14.46 -9.02 -4.68
N THR A 212 14.39 -9.07 -6.01
CA THR A 212 14.59 -7.89 -6.86
C THR A 212 13.46 -6.89 -6.65
N VAL A 213 12.21 -7.35 -6.68
CA VAL A 213 11.04 -6.49 -6.45
C VAL A 213 11.09 -5.85 -5.06
N ILE A 214 11.42 -6.62 -4.02
CA ILE A 214 11.58 -6.08 -2.66
C ILE A 214 12.68 -5.00 -2.64
N ARG A 215 13.85 -5.28 -3.18
CA ARG A 215 14.98 -4.33 -3.19
C ARG A 215 14.63 -3.05 -3.92
N ASP A 216 13.96 -3.16 -5.06
CA ASP A 216 13.57 -2.00 -5.87
C ASP A 216 12.50 -1.14 -5.18
N ASN A 217 11.68 -1.76 -4.31
CA ASN A 217 10.60 -1.09 -3.60
C ASN A 217 10.93 -0.72 -2.14
N THR A 218 12.04 -1.17 -1.57
CA THR A 218 12.46 -0.84 -0.19
C THR A 218 13.60 0.16 -0.10
N SER A 219 14.16 0.59 -1.22
CA SER A 219 15.17 1.65 -1.23
C SER A 219 14.51 3.03 -1.00
N ILE A 220 14.22 3.34 0.26
CA ILE A 220 13.82 4.69 0.67
C ILE A 220 15.10 5.49 0.89
N PRO A 221 15.37 6.55 0.10
CA PRO A 221 16.44 7.47 0.42
C PRO A 221 16.16 8.12 1.77
N ASP A 222 17.17 8.17 2.62
CA ASP A 222 17.08 8.85 3.92
C ASP A 222 16.73 10.34 3.66
N PRO A 223 15.65 10.90 4.21
CA PRO A 223 15.33 12.31 4.04
C PRO A 223 16.48 13.15 4.62
N ASN A 224 16.94 14.16 3.88
CA ASN A 224 18.01 15.06 4.33
C ASN A 224 17.58 15.73 5.66
N PRO A 225 18.21 15.38 6.80
CA PRO A 225 17.80 15.89 8.12
C PRO A 225 18.13 17.37 8.33
N ASP A 226 18.94 18.00 7.47
CA ASP A 226 19.46 19.35 7.62
C ASP A 226 18.66 20.42 6.83
N TRP A 227 17.50 20.07 6.23
CA TRP A 227 16.71 21.01 5.44
C TRP A 227 16.22 22.20 6.28
N LYS A 228 16.50 23.43 5.79
CA LYS A 228 15.98 24.68 6.36
C LYS A 228 15.09 25.41 5.36
N PRO A 229 14.08 26.17 5.82
CA PRO A 229 13.29 27.01 4.93
C PRO A 229 14.20 27.98 4.15
N GLY A 230 14.24 27.82 2.82
CA GLY A 230 15.06 28.62 1.92
C GLY A 230 16.21 27.87 1.25
N ASP A 231 16.51 26.67 1.67
CA ASP A 231 17.42 25.80 0.95
C ASP A 231 16.73 25.22 -0.30
N ASP A 232 17.51 24.93 -1.34
CA ASP A 232 17.00 24.17 -2.49
C ASP A 232 16.49 22.84 -1.98
N ILE A 233 15.23 22.53 -2.31
CA ILE A 233 14.53 21.38 -1.75
C ILE A 233 15.04 20.15 -2.48
N ASP A 234 15.97 19.47 -1.89
CA ASP A 234 16.25 18.09 -2.20
C ASP A 234 15.14 17.27 -1.50
N ILE A 235 14.02 17.09 -2.19
CA ILE A 235 12.92 16.26 -1.69
C ILE A 235 13.38 14.83 -1.97
N PRO A 236 13.60 14.01 -0.94
CA PRO A 236 13.91 12.61 -1.15
C PRO A 236 12.82 12.00 -2.03
N ASP A 237 13.21 11.25 -3.03
CA ASP A 237 12.30 10.38 -3.76
C ASP A 237 11.68 9.43 -2.73
N ILE A 238 10.51 9.77 -2.22
CA ILE A 238 9.73 8.85 -1.39
C ILE A 238 9.16 7.84 -2.37
N ASN A 239 9.92 6.79 -2.59
CA ASN A 239 9.45 5.65 -3.36
C ASN A 239 8.53 4.84 -2.44
N ILE A 240 7.25 5.07 -2.58
CA ILE A 240 6.21 4.25 -1.96
C ILE A 240 6.16 2.98 -2.81
N GLY A 241 6.76 1.92 -2.29
CA GLY A 241 6.87 0.67 -3.01
C GLY A 241 5.54 0.18 -3.56
N ASP A 242 5.59 -0.38 -4.74
CA ASP A 242 4.45 -1.09 -5.34
C ASP A 242 4.21 -2.39 -4.54
N MET A 243 3.35 -2.30 -3.53
CA MET A 243 2.99 -3.45 -2.67
C MET A 243 2.30 -4.54 -3.49
N ASP A 244 1.52 -4.18 -4.50
CA ASP A 244 0.85 -5.15 -5.38
C ASP A 244 1.89 -5.98 -6.15
N ALA A 245 2.99 -5.38 -6.59
CA ALA A 245 4.09 -6.10 -7.23
C ALA A 245 4.77 -7.08 -6.27
N ILE A 246 4.97 -6.70 -5.01
CA ILE A 246 5.54 -7.57 -3.97
C ILE A 246 4.60 -8.75 -3.69
N TRP A 247 3.29 -8.50 -3.52
CA TRP A 247 2.30 -9.56 -3.30
C TRP A 247 2.18 -10.51 -4.50
N ALA A 248 2.20 -9.99 -5.72
CA ALA A 248 2.17 -10.80 -6.93
C ALA A 248 3.43 -11.69 -7.04
N ALA A 249 4.60 -11.16 -6.73
CA ALA A 249 5.85 -11.92 -6.73
C ALA A 249 5.85 -13.00 -5.63
N ALA A 250 5.37 -12.68 -4.42
CA ALA A 250 5.23 -13.63 -3.31
C ALA A 250 4.24 -14.76 -3.66
N GLY A 251 3.11 -14.44 -4.28
CA GLY A 251 2.15 -15.43 -4.78
C GLY A 251 2.75 -16.38 -5.80
N THR A 252 3.64 -15.88 -6.66
CA THR A 252 4.38 -16.71 -7.63
C THR A 252 5.31 -17.69 -6.92
N VAL A 253 6.03 -17.26 -5.89
CA VAL A 253 6.88 -18.15 -5.06
C VAL A 253 6.05 -19.24 -4.41
N GLY A 254 4.90 -18.90 -3.82
CA GLY A 254 3.97 -19.87 -3.23
C GLY A 254 3.47 -20.93 -4.23
N SER A 255 3.14 -20.51 -5.44
CA SER A 255 2.72 -21.42 -6.51
C SER A 255 3.85 -22.35 -6.94
N CYS A 256 5.05 -21.84 -7.18
CA CYS A 256 6.22 -22.65 -7.54
C CYS A 256 6.59 -23.64 -6.43
N MET A 257 6.46 -23.24 -5.17
CA MET A 257 6.67 -24.12 -4.02
C MET A 257 5.66 -25.28 -4.00
N SER A 258 4.39 -24.98 -4.20
CA SER A 258 3.33 -26.00 -4.24
C SER A 258 3.55 -27.00 -5.38
N ASP A 259 3.93 -26.52 -6.56
CA ASP A 259 4.24 -27.35 -7.73
C ASP A 259 5.45 -28.25 -7.47
N LEU A 260 6.50 -27.72 -6.86
CA LEU A 260 7.68 -28.50 -6.50
C LEU A 260 7.36 -29.62 -5.51
N VAL A 261 6.60 -29.33 -4.45
CA VAL A 261 6.17 -30.32 -3.45
C VAL A 261 5.32 -31.42 -4.10
N TRP A 262 4.43 -31.03 -5.00
CA TRP A 262 3.60 -31.99 -5.75
C TRP A 262 4.45 -32.90 -6.65
N GLN A 263 5.43 -32.35 -7.38
CA GLN A 263 6.35 -33.11 -8.23
C GLN A 263 7.19 -34.09 -7.40
N ILE A 264 7.76 -33.65 -6.27
CA ILE A 264 8.51 -34.53 -5.35
C ILE A 264 7.64 -35.68 -4.87
N SER A 265 6.40 -35.41 -4.48
CA SER A 265 5.46 -36.43 -4.01
C SER A 265 5.13 -37.42 -5.10
N SER A 266 4.90 -36.97 -6.33
CA SER A 266 4.61 -37.80 -7.50
C SER A 266 5.77 -38.77 -7.83
N VAL A 267 7.00 -38.23 -7.83
CA VAL A 267 8.20 -39.07 -8.09
C VAL A 267 8.46 -40.02 -6.94
N SER A 268 8.28 -39.62 -5.69
CA SER A 268 8.40 -40.49 -4.52
C SER A 268 7.44 -41.68 -4.58
N GLN A 269 6.21 -41.45 -5.03
CA GLN A 269 5.21 -42.51 -5.22
C GLN A 269 5.58 -43.46 -6.34
N SER A 270 6.10 -42.95 -7.46
CA SER A 270 6.57 -43.76 -8.59
C SER A 270 7.83 -44.57 -8.26
N ALA A 271 8.68 -44.03 -7.36
CA ALA A 271 9.92 -44.68 -6.92
C ALA A 271 9.71 -45.74 -5.81
N ALA A 272 8.50 -45.89 -5.24
CA ALA A 272 8.24 -46.67 -4.04
C ALA A 272 8.55 -48.21 -4.24
N GLU A 273 8.49 -48.72 -5.46
CA GLU A 273 8.72 -50.13 -5.75
C GLU A 273 10.18 -50.47 -6.11
N ASP A 274 10.92 -49.53 -6.76
CA ASP A 274 12.25 -49.81 -7.32
C ASP A 274 13.31 -48.72 -7.01
N GLY A 275 12.97 -47.73 -6.23
CA GLY A 275 13.75 -46.46 -6.12
C GLY A 275 14.91 -46.46 -5.12
N GLY A 276 15.04 -47.48 -4.24
CA GLY A 276 16.20 -47.61 -3.33
C GLY A 276 16.64 -46.33 -2.65
N GLN A 277 17.87 -45.87 -2.95
CA GLN A 277 18.46 -44.65 -2.39
C GLN A 277 17.74 -43.37 -2.83
N VAL A 278 17.19 -43.35 -4.04
CA VAL A 278 16.43 -42.20 -4.57
C VAL A 278 15.24 -41.83 -3.66
N ILE A 279 14.56 -42.84 -3.09
CA ILE A 279 13.46 -42.57 -2.13
C ILE A 279 13.96 -41.86 -0.88
N ALA A 280 15.14 -42.27 -0.35
CA ALA A 280 15.73 -41.66 0.81
C ALA A 280 16.10 -40.19 0.55
N ASP A 281 16.65 -39.92 -0.64
CA ASP A 281 16.99 -38.54 -1.06
C ASP A 281 15.74 -37.67 -1.27
N LEU A 282 14.67 -38.20 -1.89
CA LEU A 282 13.41 -37.51 -2.06
C LEU A 282 12.72 -37.21 -0.72
N LYS A 283 12.76 -38.12 0.25
CA LYS A 283 12.29 -37.84 1.63
C LYS A 283 13.12 -36.77 2.31
N SER A 284 14.44 -36.79 2.10
CA SER A 284 15.33 -35.74 2.60
C SER A 284 15.03 -34.39 1.93
N LEU A 285 14.73 -34.39 0.63
CA LEU A 285 14.34 -33.19 -0.10
C LEU A 285 12.99 -32.65 0.42
N THR A 286 12.00 -33.50 0.66
CA THR A 286 10.72 -33.09 1.27
C THR A 286 10.92 -32.44 2.64
N SER A 287 11.76 -33.04 3.49
CA SER A 287 12.08 -32.49 4.81
C SER A 287 12.85 -31.17 4.71
N GLN A 288 13.69 -31.03 3.70
CA GLN A 288 14.43 -29.78 3.42
C GLN A 288 13.50 -28.67 2.91
N MET A 289 12.53 -29.02 2.05
CA MET A 289 11.50 -28.08 1.60
C MET A 289 10.64 -27.58 2.75
N SER A 290 10.32 -28.44 3.73
CA SER A 290 9.62 -27.99 4.94
C SER A 290 10.42 -26.94 5.70
N ARG A 291 11.76 -27.07 5.78
CA ARG A 291 12.62 -26.05 6.40
C ARG A 291 12.65 -24.75 5.60
N VAL A 292 12.67 -24.85 4.27
CA VAL A 292 12.53 -23.66 3.40
C VAL A 292 11.22 -22.94 3.70
N VAL A 293 10.11 -23.68 3.80
CA VAL A 293 8.80 -23.11 4.19
C VAL A 293 8.85 -22.50 5.59
N ASP A 294 9.47 -23.14 6.55
CA ASP A 294 9.58 -22.62 7.93
C ASP A 294 10.38 -21.32 7.97
N VAL A 295 11.48 -21.21 7.22
CA VAL A 295 12.24 -19.95 7.07
C VAL A 295 11.40 -18.87 6.39
N MET A 296 10.70 -19.22 5.30
CA MET A 296 9.85 -18.28 4.57
C MET A 296 8.65 -17.82 5.39
N SER A 297 8.07 -18.70 6.22
CA SER A 297 6.89 -18.40 7.02
C SER A 297 7.21 -17.71 8.35
N GLY A 298 8.48 -17.47 8.67
CA GLY A 298 8.88 -16.81 9.93
C GLY A 298 8.40 -17.53 11.18
N ARG A 299 8.23 -18.85 11.14
CA ARG A 299 7.70 -19.69 12.25
C ARG A 299 8.66 -19.87 13.43
N GLU A 300 9.65 -19.01 13.59
CA GLU A 300 10.34 -18.89 14.86
C GLU A 300 9.47 -18.02 15.78
N GLU A 301 8.91 -18.64 16.78
CA GLU A 301 8.03 -18.22 17.88
C GLU A 301 7.83 -16.69 18.06
N ASN A 302 6.58 -16.23 17.92
CA ASN A 302 6.02 -14.99 18.48
C ASN A 302 6.47 -13.63 17.94
N GLU A 303 6.91 -13.48 16.72
CA GLU A 303 7.09 -12.13 16.16
C GLU A 303 5.76 -11.57 15.64
N ASN A 304 5.44 -10.37 16.08
CA ASN A 304 4.28 -9.64 15.57
C ASN A 304 4.48 -9.39 14.05
N ILE A 305 3.54 -9.83 13.25
CA ILE A 305 3.53 -9.61 11.78
C ILE A 305 3.54 -8.11 11.47
N VAL A 306 3.02 -7.30 12.39
CA VAL A 306 2.93 -5.85 12.29
C VAL A 306 3.65 -5.20 13.45
N GLU A 307 4.68 -4.40 13.17
CA GLU A 307 5.40 -3.59 14.14
C GLU A 307 5.01 -2.12 13.99
N ASP A 308 4.40 -1.53 15.01
CA ASP A 308 4.10 -0.10 15.03
C ASP A 308 5.36 0.73 15.33
N VAL A 309 5.85 1.44 14.32
CA VAL A 309 7.01 2.34 14.40
C VAL A 309 6.62 3.82 14.42
N SER A 310 5.36 4.14 14.71
CA SER A 310 4.87 5.53 14.76
C SER A 310 5.65 6.40 15.76
N GLY A 311 6.15 5.80 16.84
CA GLY A 311 6.96 6.47 17.87
C GLY A 311 8.44 6.63 17.51
N GLU A 312 8.93 6.00 16.45
CA GLU A 312 10.33 6.09 16.04
C GLU A 312 10.60 7.32 15.17
N ASN A 313 11.77 7.93 15.37
CA ASN A 313 12.25 9.05 14.55
C ASN A 313 11.19 10.14 14.32
N VAL A 314 10.51 10.55 15.41
CA VAL A 314 9.37 11.50 15.39
C VAL A 314 9.73 12.81 14.70
N GLU A 315 10.97 13.28 14.83
CA GLU A 315 11.46 14.54 14.27
C GLU A 315 11.82 14.45 12.77
N THR A 316 12.06 13.25 12.23
CA THR A 316 12.44 13.08 10.83
C THR A 316 11.22 13.03 9.91
N ASP A 317 11.36 13.54 8.69
CA ASP A 317 10.31 13.48 7.68
C ASP A 317 10.25 12.07 7.09
N SER A 318 9.05 11.47 7.06
CA SER A 318 8.83 10.12 6.54
C SER A 318 7.36 9.92 6.18
N ALA A 319 7.08 9.00 5.28
CA ALA A 319 5.71 8.59 4.95
C ALA A 319 4.94 8.11 6.20
N GLY A 320 3.61 8.18 6.16
CA GLY A 320 2.76 7.91 7.31
C GLY A 320 2.83 8.99 8.40
N LYS A 321 3.31 10.20 8.09
CA LYS A 321 3.45 11.27 9.08
C LYS A 321 2.84 12.58 8.60
N MET A 322 2.12 13.23 9.51
CA MET A 322 1.70 14.62 9.35
C MET A 322 2.25 15.46 10.49
N ARG A 323 2.88 16.61 10.19
CA ARG A 323 3.42 17.51 11.22
C ARG A 323 3.20 18.99 10.92
N ASN A 324 3.17 19.80 11.99
CA ASN A 324 3.09 21.28 11.96
C ASN A 324 1.91 21.81 11.13
N CYS A 325 0.83 21.05 10.95
CA CYS A 325 -0.33 21.50 10.19
C CYS A 325 -1.32 22.24 11.09
N ILE A 326 -2.02 23.23 10.52
CA ILE A 326 -2.92 24.09 11.28
C ILE A 326 -4.29 24.15 10.59
N ASN A 327 -5.35 23.95 11.35
CA ASN A 327 -6.71 24.24 10.92
C ASN A 327 -7.24 25.51 11.56
N TYR A 328 -7.82 26.40 10.76
CA TYR A 328 -8.58 27.57 11.19
C TYR A 328 -10.07 27.50 10.80
N GLY A 329 -10.45 26.58 9.92
CA GLY A 329 -11.82 26.39 9.47
C GLY A 329 -12.70 25.63 10.46
N THR A 330 -14.00 25.67 10.25
CA THR A 330 -14.97 24.85 10.98
C THR A 330 -14.99 23.44 10.40
N VAL A 331 -15.07 22.43 11.25
CA VAL A 331 -15.29 21.02 10.84
C VAL A 331 -16.66 20.59 11.27
N ASN A 332 -17.47 20.15 10.33
CA ASN A 332 -18.80 19.61 10.58
C ASN A 332 -18.92 18.24 9.89
N ALA A 333 -18.85 17.17 10.69
CA ALA A 333 -19.01 15.80 10.23
C ALA A 333 -19.96 15.03 11.15
N ASP A 334 -20.71 14.07 10.59
CA ASP A 334 -21.66 13.28 11.37
C ASP A 334 -20.94 12.19 12.17
N ILE A 335 -19.89 11.61 11.63
CA ILE A 335 -19.12 10.50 12.20
C ILE A 335 -17.62 10.79 12.04
N ASN A 336 -16.84 10.51 13.07
CA ASN A 336 -15.37 10.68 13.08
C ASN A 336 -14.95 12.10 12.68
N ALA A 337 -15.40 13.09 13.45
CA ALA A 337 -15.03 14.50 13.27
C ALA A 337 -13.75 14.83 14.04
N GLY A 338 -12.74 15.33 13.36
CA GLY A 338 -11.48 15.77 13.97
C GLY A 338 -11.09 17.17 13.55
N GLY A 339 -10.70 18.02 14.48
CA GLY A 339 -10.22 19.38 14.15
C GLY A 339 -8.94 19.39 13.30
N ILE A 340 -8.21 18.29 13.25
CA ILE A 340 -7.03 18.06 12.40
C ILE A 340 -7.25 16.85 11.50
N VAL A 341 -7.44 15.65 12.06
CA VAL A 341 -7.64 14.39 11.31
C VAL A 341 -8.96 13.78 11.74
N GLY A 342 -9.78 13.35 10.79
CA GLY A 342 -11.04 12.68 11.05
C GLY A 342 -10.84 11.25 11.58
N ALA A 343 -9.98 10.47 10.93
CA ALA A 343 -9.61 9.13 11.35
C ALA A 343 -8.14 8.82 11.14
N LEU A 344 -7.57 8.04 12.06
CA LEU A 344 -6.26 7.38 11.93
C LEU A 344 -6.55 5.88 11.89
N SER A 345 -6.71 5.33 10.72
CA SER A 345 -7.09 3.92 10.54
C SER A 345 -6.76 3.45 9.14
N TRP A 346 -6.70 2.13 8.98
CA TRP A 346 -6.79 1.53 7.65
C TRP A 346 -8.09 1.96 6.96
N GLU A 347 -8.02 2.14 5.67
CA GLU A 347 -9.26 2.34 4.91
C GLU A 347 -10.11 1.08 5.04
N ASN A 348 -11.23 1.22 5.74
CA ASN A 348 -12.28 0.22 5.72
C ASN A 348 -13.19 0.60 4.55
N ASP A 349 -12.86 0.17 3.36
CA ASP A 349 -13.88 -0.02 2.35
C ASP A 349 -14.96 -0.92 2.96
N LEU A 350 -16.22 -0.68 2.62
CA LEU A 350 -17.40 -1.27 3.28
C LEU A 350 -17.47 -2.82 3.21
N ASP A 351 -16.42 -3.49 2.81
CA ASP A 351 -16.31 -4.95 2.78
C ASP A 351 -15.17 -5.45 3.69
N PRO A 352 -15.49 -5.71 4.99
CA PRO A 352 -14.51 -6.31 5.90
C PRO A 352 -14.08 -7.71 5.48
N GLU A 353 -14.67 -8.31 4.45
CA GLU A 353 -14.28 -9.62 3.94
C GLU A 353 -13.15 -9.52 2.92
N ASP A 354 -13.07 -8.42 2.14
CA ASP A 354 -11.97 -8.22 1.18
C ASP A 354 -10.65 -7.82 1.86
N ASP A 355 -10.70 -7.03 2.94
CA ASP A 355 -9.49 -6.66 3.70
C ASP A 355 -8.94 -7.80 4.57
N LEU A 356 -9.77 -8.78 4.92
CA LEU A 356 -9.33 -10.00 5.63
C LEU A 356 -8.76 -11.05 4.69
N THR A 357 -8.98 -10.97 3.39
CA THR A 357 -8.39 -11.89 2.40
C THR A 357 -6.90 -11.64 2.14
N VAL A 358 -6.34 -10.52 2.59
CA VAL A 358 -4.88 -10.32 2.66
C VAL A 358 -4.21 -11.35 3.58
N GLN A 359 -4.95 -12.01 4.47
CA GLN A 359 -4.49 -13.20 5.21
C GLN A 359 -4.69 -14.52 4.47
N GLY A 360 -5.22 -14.49 3.23
CA GLY A 360 -5.42 -15.67 2.41
C GLY A 360 -4.10 -16.24 1.92
N ASP A 361 -3.69 -17.37 2.49
CA ASP A 361 -2.83 -18.41 1.90
C ASP A 361 -1.45 -18.03 1.32
N SER A 362 -0.90 -16.85 1.53
CA SER A 362 0.52 -16.65 1.27
C SER A 362 1.29 -17.26 2.44
N SER A 363 1.95 -18.37 2.20
CA SER A 363 2.85 -19.05 3.14
C SER A 363 4.11 -18.22 3.51
N LEU A 364 4.13 -16.94 3.15
CA LEU A 364 5.21 -15.99 3.38
C LEU A 364 4.75 -15.01 4.46
N ASN A 365 5.29 -15.12 5.67
CA ASN A 365 5.12 -14.12 6.70
C ASN A 365 6.17 -13.01 6.51
N PHE A 366 5.68 -11.82 6.20
CA PHE A 366 6.48 -10.62 6.18
C PHE A 366 6.25 -9.84 7.47
N THR A 367 7.27 -9.18 7.98
CA THR A 367 7.09 -8.18 9.04
C THR A 367 6.83 -6.83 8.38
N PHE A 368 5.68 -6.25 8.71
CA PHE A 368 5.33 -4.91 8.27
C PHE A 368 5.64 -3.92 9.37
N ARG A 369 6.41 -2.88 9.06
CA ARG A 369 6.50 -1.69 9.90
C ARG A 369 5.45 -0.70 9.49
N THR A 370 4.53 -0.38 10.39
CA THR A 370 3.45 0.56 10.13
C THR A 370 3.70 1.87 10.84
N ARG A 371 3.42 2.97 10.17
CA ARG A 371 3.50 4.31 10.76
C ARG A 371 2.26 5.12 10.44
N ALA A 372 1.61 5.66 11.48
CA ALA A 372 0.58 6.68 11.37
C ALA A 372 0.78 7.69 12.51
N LEU A 373 1.37 8.86 12.21
CA LEU A 373 1.75 9.84 13.24
C LEU A 373 1.24 11.24 12.90
N VAL A 374 0.49 11.84 13.82
CA VAL A 374 0.14 13.26 13.82
C VAL A 374 0.96 13.98 14.87
N TYR A 375 1.82 14.92 14.46
CA TYR A 375 2.80 15.54 15.33
C TYR A 375 2.78 17.07 15.24
N GLN A 376 2.76 17.77 16.38
CA GLN A 376 2.80 19.23 16.52
C GLN A 376 1.73 19.97 15.68
N CYS A 377 0.59 19.36 15.38
CA CYS A 377 -0.51 19.98 14.66
C CYS A 377 -1.41 20.79 15.61
N GLN A 378 -2.08 21.83 15.10
CA GLN A 378 -2.90 22.72 15.91
C GLN A 378 -4.28 22.93 15.26
N ASN A 379 -5.34 22.66 16.01
CA ASN A 379 -6.67 23.14 15.64
C ASN A 379 -6.95 24.49 16.31
N ARG A 380 -7.24 25.51 15.51
CA ARG A 380 -7.65 26.85 15.94
C ARG A 380 -9.03 27.22 15.41
N GLY A 381 -9.67 26.31 14.68
CA GLY A 381 -11.05 26.40 14.23
C GLY A 381 -12.04 25.81 15.24
N THR A 382 -13.29 25.69 14.84
CA THR A 382 -14.39 25.13 15.63
C THR A 382 -14.94 23.84 15.03
#